data_067f9d041af581ee0db270b8b3e424fb
#
_entry.id   067f9d041af581ee0db270b8b3e424fb
#
_cell.length_a   1.000
_cell.length_b   1.000
_cell.length_c   1.000
_cell.angle_alpha   90.00
_cell.angle_beta   90.00
_cell.angle_gamma   90.00
#
_symmetry.space_group_name_H-M   'P 1'
#
loop_
_entity.id
_entity.type
_entity.pdbx_description
1 polymer ?
#
loop_
_entity_poly.entity_id
_entity_poly.type
_entity_poly.pdbx_seq_one_letter_code
_entity_poly.pdbx_strand_id
1 'polypeptide(L)'
;EFRAYTGLIAVFVAILSGVLFAGAAPVLEIGGRTTGLAEPSLRQAAFQIGSLLNSTGFANANFAQWDQSAQLLLFFAMFVGGSAGSTGGGVKVVRWLVVLKTIRRELYTTAHPEVVEPVRLAGAVVDEDAIRGIVAFTLLYLLLFGVSAVFFGLDAARIGIDLSVLEATSASLATLGNIGPGFGRLGPFGSYLFFPDSSKLVMTGLMWLGRLEIVPVLALFVTGLRDR
;
A
#
# COMPACT_ATOMS: atom_id res chain seq x y z
N GLU A 1 -4.10 -18.17 -4.82
CA GLU A 1 -3.89 -16.94 -4.06
C GLU A 1 -2.88 -17.13 -2.93
N PHE A 2 -3.09 -18.08 -1.99
CA PHE A 2 -2.25 -18.31 -0.81
C PHE A 2 -0.75 -18.43 -1.16
N ARG A 3 -0.40 -19.25 -2.17
CA ARG A 3 1.00 -19.42 -2.63
C ARG A 3 1.62 -18.12 -3.14
N ALA A 4 0.85 -17.30 -3.86
CA ALA A 4 1.33 -16.01 -4.36
C ALA A 4 1.49 -15.00 -3.22
N TYR A 5 0.56 -14.96 -2.29
CA TYR A 5 0.62 -14.10 -1.10
C TYR A 5 1.84 -14.44 -0.22
N THR A 6 2.01 -15.72 0.14
CA THR A 6 3.15 -16.17 0.95
C THR A 6 4.49 -15.95 0.22
N GLY A 7 4.51 -16.23 -1.09
CA GLY A 7 5.70 -15.97 -1.92
C GLY A 7 6.07 -14.50 -1.97
N LEU A 8 5.08 -13.62 -2.10
CA LEU A 8 5.28 -12.16 -2.10
C LEU A 8 5.87 -11.69 -0.76
N ILE A 9 5.28 -12.12 0.37
CA ILE A 9 5.82 -11.82 1.70
C ILE A 9 7.26 -12.29 1.80
N ALA A 10 7.55 -13.55 1.42
CA ALA A 10 8.88 -14.11 1.49
C ALA A 10 9.90 -13.31 0.66
N VAL A 11 9.52 -12.86 -0.54
CA VAL A 11 10.38 -12.02 -1.39
C VAL A 11 10.66 -10.67 -0.73
N PHE A 12 9.63 -9.96 -0.24
CA PHE A 12 9.82 -8.68 0.45
C PHE A 12 10.68 -8.84 1.70
N VAL A 13 10.44 -9.87 2.50
CA VAL A 13 11.23 -10.18 3.72
C VAL A 13 12.68 -10.47 3.35
N ALA A 14 12.94 -11.29 2.33
CA ALA A 14 14.29 -11.63 1.90
C ALA A 14 15.06 -10.40 1.42
N ILE A 15 14.44 -9.55 0.59
CA ILE A 15 15.08 -8.33 0.08
C ILE A 15 15.35 -7.36 1.23
N LEU A 16 14.35 -7.07 2.08
CA LEU A 16 14.50 -6.16 3.20
C LEU A 16 15.53 -6.67 4.21
N SER A 17 15.54 -7.97 4.51
CA SER A 17 16.54 -8.59 5.38
C SER A 17 17.96 -8.39 4.83
N GLY A 18 18.17 -8.57 3.53
CA GLY A 18 19.45 -8.31 2.87
C GLY A 18 19.89 -6.85 2.97
N VAL A 19 18.96 -5.92 2.75
CA VAL A 19 19.20 -4.47 2.85
C VAL A 19 19.57 -4.07 4.29
N LEU A 20 18.84 -4.58 5.30
CA LEU A 20 19.15 -4.33 6.71
C LEU A 20 20.48 -4.95 7.14
N PHE A 21 20.78 -6.17 6.67
CA PHE A 21 22.05 -6.83 6.92
C PHE A 21 23.23 -6.02 6.37
N ALA A 22 23.06 -5.39 5.20
CA ALA A 22 24.06 -4.53 4.58
C ALA A 22 24.25 -3.18 5.29
N GLY A 23 23.39 -2.80 6.25
CA GLY A 23 23.56 -1.61 7.07
C GLY A 23 22.57 -0.49 6.82
N ALA A 24 21.40 -0.80 6.27
CA ALA A 24 20.35 0.20 6.01
C ALA A 24 19.59 0.67 7.27
N ALA A 25 19.97 0.21 8.46
CA ALA A 25 19.39 0.67 9.72
C ALA A 25 20.46 1.29 10.64
N PRO A 26 20.11 2.31 11.44
CA PRO A 26 21.03 2.90 12.41
C PRO A 26 21.50 1.88 13.45
N VAL A 27 22.73 2.05 13.94
CA VAL A 27 23.33 1.15 14.95
C VAL A 27 22.63 1.24 16.31
N LEU A 28 22.11 2.43 16.65
CA LEU A 28 21.40 2.70 17.90
C LEU A 28 19.89 2.79 17.65
N GLU A 29 19.27 1.66 17.40
CA GLU A 29 17.86 1.60 17.08
C GLU A 29 17.06 0.81 18.14
N ILE A 30 15.81 1.21 18.33
CA ILE A 30 14.83 0.38 19.03
C ILE A 30 14.65 -0.89 18.20
N GLY A 31 14.94 -2.05 18.77
CA GLY A 31 14.96 -3.35 18.09
C GLY A 31 16.36 -3.95 17.92
N GLY A 32 17.42 -3.15 18.17
CA GLY A 32 18.81 -3.59 18.19
C GLY A 32 19.50 -3.54 16.82
N ARG A 33 20.80 -3.79 16.83
CA ARG A 33 21.66 -3.75 15.64
C ARG A 33 21.27 -4.86 14.65
N THR A 34 21.15 -4.50 13.37
CA THR A 34 20.89 -5.43 12.26
C THR A 34 22.11 -5.67 11.38
N THR A 35 22.95 -4.66 11.17
CA THR A 35 24.10 -4.69 10.28
C THR A 35 25.06 -5.84 10.61
N GLY A 36 25.27 -6.74 9.64
CA GLY A 36 26.11 -7.91 9.77
C GLY A 36 25.52 -9.04 10.64
N LEU A 37 24.28 -8.93 11.09
CA LEU A 37 23.59 -9.91 11.92
C LEU A 37 22.35 -10.45 11.21
N ALA A 38 22.39 -11.72 10.78
CA ALA A 38 21.34 -12.32 9.97
C ALA A 38 19.99 -12.47 10.71
N GLU A 39 20.04 -12.93 11.98
CA GLU A 39 18.82 -13.13 12.77
C GLU A 39 18.07 -11.82 13.04
N PRO A 40 18.68 -10.74 13.56
CA PRO A 40 17.99 -9.48 13.77
C PRO A 40 17.45 -8.87 12.48
N SER A 41 18.21 -8.94 11.37
CA SER A 41 17.79 -8.45 10.06
C SER A 41 16.55 -9.17 9.57
N LEU A 42 16.54 -10.50 9.67
CA LEU A 42 15.40 -11.32 9.25
C LEU A 42 14.18 -11.06 10.14
N ARG A 43 14.35 -11.01 11.44
CA ARG A 43 13.27 -10.79 12.41
C ARG A 43 12.61 -9.43 12.23
N GLN A 44 13.42 -8.35 12.08
CA GLN A 44 12.87 -7.02 11.86
C GLN A 44 12.20 -6.90 10.48
N ALA A 45 12.81 -7.45 9.43
CA ALA A 45 12.22 -7.47 8.10
C ALA A 45 10.87 -8.23 8.08
N ALA A 46 10.81 -9.41 8.68
CA ALA A 46 9.60 -10.21 8.74
C ALA A 46 8.49 -9.50 9.53
N PHE A 47 8.84 -8.86 10.65
CA PHE A 47 7.87 -8.12 11.45
C PHE A 47 7.31 -6.90 10.68
N GLN A 48 8.17 -6.06 10.11
CA GLN A 48 7.74 -4.84 9.44
C GLN A 48 6.94 -5.15 8.16
N ILE A 49 7.41 -6.10 7.33
CA ILE A 49 6.67 -6.51 6.13
C ILE A 49 5.32 -7.13 6.51
N GLY A 50 5.30 -8.02 7.52
CA GLY A 50 4.06 -8.63 7.98
C GLY A 50 3.07 -7.60 8.52
N SER A 51 3.55 -6.59 9.23
CA SER A 51 2.72 -5.52 9.78
C SER A 51 2.16 -4.59 8.71
N LEU A 52 3.03 -4.03 7.85
CA LEU A 52 2.63 -3.01 6.88
C LEU A 52 1.81 -3.59 5.72
N LEU A 53 2.21 -4.76 5.18
CA LEU A 53 1.50 -5.41 4.09
C LEU A 53 0.08 -5.86 4.51
N ASN A 54 -0.10 -6.26 5.76
CA ASN A 54 -1.42 -6.66 6.27
C ASN A 54 -2.24 -5.51 6.87
N SER A 55 -1.79 -4.26 6.71
CA SER A 55 -2.45 -3.08 7.31
C SER A 55 -2.63 -3.20 8.83
N THR A 56 -1.66 -3.83 9.53
CA THR A 56 -1.69 -3.96 10.99
C THR A 56 -1.13 -2.70 11.67
N GLY A 57 -0.05 -2.13 11.10
CA GLY A 57 0.54 -0.87 11.55
C GLY A 57 1.38 -0.94 12.82
N PHE A 58 1.62 -2.11 13.40
CA PHE A 58 2.54 -2.26 14.52
C PHE A 58 3.99 -2.14 14.07
N ALA A 59 4.84 -1.58 14.92
CA ALA A 59 6.26 -1.45 14.67
C ALA A 59 7.08 -1.86 15.90
N ASN A 60 8.14 -2.63 15.65
CA ASN A 60 9.13 -3.00 16.66
C ASN A 60 10.46 -2.25 16.46
N ALA A 61 10.53 -1.40 15.43
CA ALA A 61 11.69 -0.59 15.08
C ALA A 61 11.25 0.72 14.42
N ASN A 62 12.09 1.76 14.52
CA ASN A 62 11.82 3.04 13.87
C ASN A 62 12.26 3.03 12.39
N PHE A 63 11.48 2.38 11.54
CA PHE A 63 11.79 2.29 10.12
C PHE A 63 11.80 3.64 9.39
N ALA A 64 11.28 4.71 9.99
CA ALA A 64 11.39 6.07 9.44
C ALA A 64 12.83 6.61 9.49
N GLN A 65 13.72 5.99 10.27
CA GLN A 65 15.14 6.31 10.35
C GLN A 65 16.01 5.38 9.49
N TRP A 66 15.42 4.40 8.84
CA TRP A 66 16.15 3.51 7.94
C TRP A 66 16.57 4.23 6.65
N ASP A 67 17.53 3.65 5.93
CA ASP A 67 17.95 4.20 4.64
C ASP A 67 16.80 4.24 3.65
N GLN A 68 16.90 5.15 2.69
CA GLN A 68 15.89 5.36 1.67
C GLN A 68 15.52 4.07 0.91
N SER A 69 16.48 3.18 0.68
CA SER A 69 16.25 1.88 0.03
C SER A 69 15.28 0.98 0.82
N ALA A 70 15.48 0.91 2.15
CA ALA A 70 14.60 0.16 3.04
C ALA A 70 13.21 0.81 3.15
N GLN A 71 13.17 2.15 3.26
CA GLN A 71 11.91 2.90 3.30
C GLN A 71 11.10 2.73 2.00
N LEU A 72 11.73 2.80 0.83
CA LEU A 72 11.06 2.58 -0.45
C LEU A 72 10.50 1.16 -0.57
N LEU A 73 11.24 0.14 -0.11
CA LEU A 73 10.76 -1.23 -0.12
C LEU A 73 9.51 -1.39 0.75
N LEU A 74 9.51 -0.81 1.95
CA LEU A 74 8.35 -0.79 2.83
C LEU A 74 7.19 -0.01 2.22
N PHE A 75 7.46 1.14 1.59
CA PHE A 75 6.46 1.94 0.89
C PHE A 75 5.75 1.13 -0.21
N PHE A 76 6.51 0.39 -1.03
CA PHE A 76 5.90 -0.49 -2.03
C PHE A 76 5.12 -1.66 -1.41
N ALA A 77 5.58 -2.21 -0.28
CA ALA A 77 4.83 -3.24 0.44
C ALA A 77 3.48 -2.73 0.95
N MET A 78 3.36 -1.44 1.30
CA MET A 78 2.11 -0.81 1.74
C MET A 78 1.02 -0.75 0.65
N PHE A 79 1.38 -0.76 -0.65
CA PHE A 79 0.41 -0.84 -1.74
C PHE A 79 -0.23 -2.21 -1.87
N VAL A 80 0.44 -3.23 -1.32
CA VAL A 80 -0.07 -4.59 -1.39
C VAL A 80 -0.90 -4.83 -0.13
N GLY A 81 -2.19 -4.94 -0.29
CA GLY A 81 -3.10 -5.30 0.81
C GLY A 81 -3.02 -6.80 1.14
N GLY A 82 -3.70 -7.20 2.21
CA GLY A 82 -3.78 -8.59 2.63
C GLY A 82 -4.45 -9.53 1.61
N SER A 83 -4.67 -10.79 2.02
CA SER A 83 -5.35 -11.78 1.17
C SER A 83 -6.85 -11.46 1.00
N ALA A 84 -7.50 -12.11 0.02
CA ALA A 84 -8.95 -12.01 -0.18
C ALA A 84 -9.69 -12.44 1.11
N GLY A 85 -10.74 -11.71 1.44
CA GLY A 85 -11.52 -11.96 2.67
C GLY A 85 -10.88 -11.43 3.96
N SER A 86 -9.64 -10.88 3.91
CA SER A 86 -9.05 -10.20 5.06
C SER A 86 -9.72 -8.84 5.31
N THR A 87 -9.67 -8.39 6.56
CA THR A 87 -10.15 -7.06 6.97
C THR A 87 -9.14 -5.94 6.66
N GLY A 88 -7.96 -6.25 6.11
CA GLY A 88 -6.95 -5.26 5.72
C GLY A 88 -7.45 -4.31 4.65
N GLY A 89 -7.01 -3.05 4.70
CA GLY A 89 -7.25 -2.07 3.66
C GLY A 89 -6.35 -2.28 2.42
N GLY A 90 -6.42 -1.33 1.48
CA GLY A 90 -5.59 -1.36 0.28
C GLY A 90 -6.07 -2.31 -0.82
N VAL A 91 -5.23 -2.48 -1.84
CA VAL A 91 -5.52 -3.35 -2.99
C VAL A 91 -5.07 -4.77 -2.67
N LYS A 92 -6.04 -5.67 -2.46
CA LYS A 92 -5.75 -7.07 -2.07
C LYS A 92 -4.91 -7.79 -3.12
N VAL A 93 -4.06 -8.73 -2.65
CA VAL A 93 -3.16 -9.51 -3.52
C VAL A 93 -3.89 -10.16 -4.69
N VAL A 94 -5.10 -10.69 -4.48
CA VAL A 94 -5.90 -11.29 -5.56
C VAL A 94 -6.18 -10.29 -6.69
N ARG A 95 -6.48 -9.02 -6.37
CA ARG A 95 -6.71 -7.97 -7.37
C ARG A 95 -5.44 -7.67 -8.17
N TRP A 96 -4.29 -7.58 -7.49
CA TRP A 96 -3.00 -7.42 -8.17
C TRP A 96 -2.69 -8.59 -9.13
N LEU A 97 -2.98 -9.83 -8.72
CA LEU A 97 -2.79 -10.99 -9.59
C LEU A 97 -3.67 -10.93 -10.84
N VAL A 98 -4.93 -10.50 -10.70
CA VAL A 98 -5.84 -10.32 -11.84
C VAL A 98 -5.33 -9.21 -12.75
N VAL A 99 -4.97 -8.04 -12.20
CA VAL A 99 -4.44 -6.91 -12.98
C VAL A 99 -3.19 -7.31 -13.76
N LEU A 100 -2.22 -7.97 -13.12
CA LEU A 100 -0.98 -8.41 -13.80
C LEU A 100 -1.26 -9.44 -14.90
N LYS A 101 -2.19 -10.37 -14.68
CA LYS A 101 -2.60 -11.33 -15.71
C LYS A 101 -3.35 -10.67 -16.85
N THR A 102 -4.18 -9.67 -16.55
CA THR A 102 -4.87 -8.88 -17.58
C THR A 102 -3.87 -8.10 -18.42
N ILE A 103 -2.91 -7.43 -17.82
CA ILE A 103 -1.83 -6.73 -18.54
C ILE A 103 -1.07 -7.71 -19.44
N ARG A 104 -0.69 -8.88 -18.91
CA ARG A 104 -0.01 -9.91 -19.71
C ARG A 104 -0.88 -10.38 -20.89
N ARG A 105 -2.17 -10.60 -20.67
CA ARG A 105 -3.12 -10.96 -21.74
C ARG A 105 -3.16 -9.89 -22.80
N GLU A 106 -3.35 -8.62 -22.45
CA GLU A 106 -3.39 -7.51 -23.39
C GLU A 106 -2.13 -7.38 -24.24
N LEU A 107 -0.95 -7.55 -23.60
CA LEU A 107 0.32 -7.56 -24.33
C LEU A 107 0.42 -8.74 -25.31
N TYR A 108 -0.06 -9.92 -24.90
CA TYR A 108 -0.04 -11.12 -25.75
C TYR A 108 -1.03 -11.03 -26.92
N THR A 109 -2.27 -10.59 -26.69
CA THR A 109 -3.30 -10.43 -27.71
C THR A 109 -2.98 -9.29 -28.68
N THR A 110 -2.29 -8.25 -28.24
CA THR A 110 -1.79 -7.20 -29.13
C THR A 110 -0.79 -7.77 -30.16
N ALA A 111 0.05 -8.71 -29.75
CA ALA A 111 1.00 -9.37 -30.65
C ALA A 111 0.36 -10.50 -31.50
N HIS A 112 -0.74 -11.09 -31.02
CA HIS A 112 -1.44 -12.20 -31.64
C HIS A 112 -2.97 -11.97 -31.67
N PRO A 113 -3.48 -11.11 -32.56
CA PRO A 113 -4.88 -10.65 -32.53
C PRO A 113 -5.94 -11.76 -32.68
N GLU A 114 -5.57 -12.90 -33.28
CA GLU A 114 -6.47 -14.03 -33.50
C GLU A 114 -6.63 -14.94 -32.28
N VAL A 115 -5.83 -14.72 -31.22
CA VAL A 115 -5.84 -15.57 -30.03
C VAL A 115 -6.79 -15.01 -28.98
N VAL A 116 -7.72 -15.84 -28.53
CA VAL A 116 -8.59 -15.54 -27.38
C VAL A 116 -8.01 -16.23 -26.14
N GLU A 117 -7.31 -15.47 -25.28
CA GLU A 117 -6.73 -15.98 -24.03
C GLU A 117 -7.55 -15.50 -22.83
N PRO A 118 -8.31 -16.39 -22.14
CA PRO A 118 -9.06 -16.01 -20.94
C PRO A 118 -8.14 -15.85 -19.74
N VAL A 119 -8.39 -14.85 -18.89
CA VAL A 119 -7.71 -14.71 -17.60
C VAL A 119 -8.17 -15.81 -16.67
N ARG A 120 -7.23 -16.60 -16.14
CA ARG A 120 -7.51 -17.71 -15.22
C ARG A 120 -6.91 -17.45 -13.84
N LEU A 121 -7.70 -17.68 -12.79
CA LEU A 121 -7.26 -17.64 -11.41
C LEU A 121 -7.53 -19.00 -10.75
N ALA A 122 -6.49 -19.66 -10.22
CA ALA A 122 -6.61 -21.01 -9.62
C ALA A 122 -7.29 -22.05 -10.53
N GLY A 123 -7.10 -21.96 -11.85
CA GLY A 123 -7.70 -22.87 -12.84
C GLY A 123 -9.08 -22.44 -13.37
N ALA A 124 -9.80 -21.59 -12.66
CA ALA A 124 -11.09 -21.05 -13.11
C ALA A 124 -10.92 -19.82 -14.00
N VAL A 125 -11.77 -19.67 -15.01
CA VAL A 125 -11.84 -18.46 -15.85
C VAL A 125 -12.48 -17.35 -15.02
N VAL A 126 -11.87 -16.16 -15.03
CA VAL A 126 -12.41 -14.96 -14.39
C VAL A 126 -13.32 -14.26 -15.39
N ASP A 127 -14.51 -13.90 -14.95
CA ASP A 127 -15.49 -13.18 -15.76
C ASP A 127 -14.97 -11.78 -16.16
N GLU A 128 -15.25 -11.35 -17.39
CA GLU A 128 -14.78 -10.07 -17.93
C GLU A 128 -15.35 -8.87 -17.17
N ASP A 129 -16.57 -8.94 -16.66
CA ASP A 129 -17.15 -7.87 -15.83
C ASP A 129 -16.45 -7.76 -14.49
N ALA A 130 -16.05 -8.88 -13.89
CA ALA A 130 -15.24 -8.90 -12.68
C ALA A 130 -13.83 -8.29 -12.93
N ILE A 131 -13.20 -8.62 -14.07
CA ILE A 131 -11.90 -8.02 -14.46
C ILE A 131 -12.02 -6.51 -14.59
N ARG A 132 -13.05 -6.01 -15.32
CA ARG A 132 -13.30 -4.57 -15.47
C ARG A 132 -13.50 -3.88 -14.13
N GLY A 133 -14.29 -4.48 -13.23
CA GLY A 133 -14.50 -3.97 -11.87
C GLY A 133 -13.21 -3.89 -11.06
N ILE A 134 -12.35 -4.91 -11.13
CA ILE A 134 -11.06 -4.94 -10.43
C ILE A 134 -10.10 -3.87 -10.98
N VAL A 135 -10.02 -3.72 -12.30
CA VAL A 135 -9.17 -2.70 -12.94
C VAL A 135 -9.67 -1.30 -12.59
N ALA A 136 -10.98 -1.05 -12.70
CA ALA A 136 -11.59 0.23 -12.32
C ALA A 136 -11.34 0.59 -10.86
N PHE A 137 -11.50 -0.37 -9.93
CA PHE A 137 -11.18 -0.20 -8.52
C PHE A 137 -9.71 0.17 -8.31
N THR A 138 -8.80 -0.55 -8.97
CA THR A 138 -7.35 -0.32 -8.82
C THR A 138 -6.95 1.06 -9.33
N LEU A 139 -7.48 1.47 -10.49
CA LEU A 139 -7.24 2.81 -11.05
C LEU A 139 -7.80 3.91 -10.13
N LEU A 140 -9.00 3.72 -9.60
CA LEU A 140 -9.62 4.66 -8.66
C LEU A 140 -8.82 4.77 -7.36
N TYR A 141 -8.32 3.65 -6.84
CA TYR A 141 -7.44 3.63 -5.67
C TYR A 141 -6.17 4.45 -5.92
N LEU A 142 -5.51 4.24 -7.07
CA LEU A 142 -4.30 4.99 -7.44
C LEU A 142 -4.59 6.48 -7.67
N LEU A 143 -5.75 6.81 -8.26
CA LEU A 143 -6.20 8.20 -8.43
C LEU A 143 -6.40 8.88 -7.08
N LEU A 144 -7.13 8.26 -6.17
CA LEU A 144 -7.37 8.79 -4.81
C LEU A 144 -6.06 8.95 -4.05
N PHE A 145 -5.15 7.97 -4.15
CA PHE A 145 -3.81 8.06 -3.60
C PHE A 145 -3.05 9.29 -4.12
N GLY A 146 -3.00 9.49 -5.44
CA GLY A 146 -2.28 10.60 -6.04
C GLY A 146 -2.89 11.96 -5.70
N VAL A 147 -4.23 12.08 -5.83
CA VAL A 147 -4.95 13.33 -5.53
C VAL A 147 -4.80 13.72 -4.06
N SER A 148 -4.95 12.76 -3.14
CA SER A 148 -4.82 13.08 -1.70
C SER A 148 -3.38 13.38 -1.30
N ALA A 149 -2.37 12.75 -1.90
CA ALA A 149 -0.96 13.09 -1.65
C ALA A 149 -0.65 14.54 -2.07
N VAL A 150 -1.12 14.96 -3.25
CA VAL A 150 -0.99 16.35 -3.71
C VAL A 150 -1.74 17.30 -2.78
N PHE A 151 -2.97 16.95 -2.40
CA PHE A 151 -3.77 17.76 -1.48
C PHE A 151 -3.04 17.98 -0.14
N PHE A 152 -2.48 16.94 0.47
CA PHE A 152 -1.75 17.06 1.73
C PHE A 152 -0.52 17.95 1.61
N GLY A 153 0.23 17.85 0.51
CA GLY A 153 1.37 18.75 0.25
C GLY A 153 0.94 20.20 0.13
N LEU A 154 -0.11 20.50 -0.62
CA LEU A 154 -0.62 21.86 -0.82
C LEU A 154 -1.23 22.45 0.47
N ASP A 155 -2.00 21.65 1.21
CA ASP A 155 -2.66 22.10 2.43
C ASP A 155 -1.65 22.35 3.57
N ALA A 156 -0.60 21.52 3.67
CA ALA A 156 0.52 21.75 4.58
C ALA A 156 1.28 23.03 4.24
N ALA A 157 1.61 23.22 2.95
CA ALA A 157 2.30 24.42 2.47
C ALA A 157 1.50 25.70 2.75
N ARG A 158 0.17 25.66 2.66
CA ARG A 158 -0.74 26.78 2.97
C ARG A 158 -0.57 27.32 4.38
N ILE A 159 -0.20 26.47 5.35
CA ILE A 159 0.04 26.87 6.75
C ILE A 159 1.53 26.94 7.10
N GLY A 160 2.41 26.94 6.11
CA GLY A 160 3.85 27.08 6.30
C GLY A 160 4.57 25.82 6.80
N ILE A 161 3.94 24.66 6.68
CA ILE A 161 4.56 23.37 6.99
C ILE A 161 5.23 22.83 5.75
N ASP A 162 6.54 22.64 5.82
CA ASP A 162 7.31 21.96 4.79
C ASP A 162 7.13 20.43 4.95
N LEU A 163 6.48 19.82 3.97
CA LEU A 163 6.18 18.39 3.93
C LEU A 163 6.99 17.76 2.80
N SER A 164 7.81 16.77 3.12
CA SER A 164 8.54 16.05 2.09
C SER A 164 7.58 15.22 1.20
N VAL A 165 8.01 14.93 -0.03
CA VAL A 165 7.22 14.11 -0.96
C VAL A 165 6.92 12.73 -0.35
N LEU A 166 7.89 12.14 0.36
CA LEU A 166 7.70 10.85 1.02
C LEU A 166 6.69 10.93 2.18
N GLU A 167 6.68 12.02 2.95
CA GLU A 167 5.69 12.25 4.00
C GLU A 167 4.29 12.41 3.40
N ALA A 168 4.12 13.25 2.38
CA ALA A 168 2.83 13.48 1.73
C ALA A 168 2.25 12.19 1.11
N THR A 169 3.06 11.47 0.36
CA THR A 169 2.65 10.20 -0.29
C THR A 169 2.39 9.10 0.73
N SER A 170 3.21 8.96 1.76
CA SER A 170 2.97 7.96 2.79
C SER A 170 1.78 8.30 3.69
N ALA A 171 1.49 9.57 3.94
CA ALA A 171 0.26 9.98 4.62
C ALA A 171 -0.98 9.53 3.87
N SER A 172 -1.00 9.76 2.54
CA SER A 172 -2.08 9.30 1.67
C SER A 172 -2.22 7.78 1.71
N LEU A 173 -1.12 7.05 1.50
CA LEU A 173 -1.12 5.60 1.44
C LEU A 173 -1.49 4.96 2.80
N ALA A 174 -0.96 5.49 3.91
CA ALA A 174 -1.23 4.98 5.25
C ALA A 174 -2.70 5.17 5.66
N THR A 175 -3.31 6.30 5.27
CA THR A 175 -4.73 6.58 5.56
C THR A 175 -5.67 5.80 4.63
N LEU A 176 -5.44 5.83 3.32
CA LEU A 176 -6.25 5.10 2.35
C LEU A 176 -6.12 3.57 2.52
N GLY A 177 -4.91 3.07 2.83
CA GLY A 177 -4.65 1.65 3.10
C GLY A 177 -5.02 1.21 4.51
N ASN A 178 -5.44 2.13 5.40
CA ASN A 178 -5.72 1.86 6.83
C ASN A 178 -4.55 1.17 7.54
N ILE A 179 -3.32 1.58 7.24
CA ILE A 179 -2.09 0.98 7.77
C ILE A 179 -1.68 1.63 9.09
N GLY A 180 -1.75 2.97 9.14
CA GLY A 180 -1.43 3.80 10.29
C GLY A 180 -0.12 4.57 10.14
N PRO A 181 1.06 3.96 10.36
CA PRO A 181 2.31 4.70 10.26
C PRO A 181 2.69 5.00 8.80
N GLY A 182 3.25 6.19 8.58
CA GLY A 182 3.90 6.62 7.34
C GLY A 182 5.42 6.68 7.50
N PHE A 183 6.06 7.64 6.82
CA PHE A 183 7.50 7.88 6.88
C PHE A 183 7.80 9.29 7.39
N GLY A 184 9.08 9.56 7.70
CA GLY A 184 9.51 10.83 8.27
C GLY A 184 8.81 11.11 9.60
N ARG A 185 8.20 12.29 9.74
CA ARG A 185 7.45 12.69 10.95
C ARG A 185 6.20 11.85 11.21
N LEU A 186 5.72 11.10 10.22
CA LEU A 186 4.58 10.19 10.30
C LEU A 186 4.98 8.76 10.62
N GLY A 187 6.25 8.53 10.88
CA GLY A 187 6.79 7.22 11.21
C GLY A 187 6.14 6.58 12.43
N PRO A 188 6.53 5.36 12.79
CA PRO A 188 5.87 4.56 13.83
C PRO A 188 5.88 5.19 15.21
N PHE A 189 6.82 6.10 15.49
CA PHE A 189 6.91 6.86 16.72
C PHE A 189 6.59 8.36 16.52
N GLY A 190 6.06 8.70 15.35
CA GLY A 190 5.65 10.05 14.97
C GLY A 190 4.18 10.32 15.25
N SER A 191 3.67 11.44 14.68
CA SER A 191 2.30 11.87 14.89
C SER A 191 1.76 12.63 13.68
N TYR A 192 0.45 12.50 13.44
CA TYR A 192 -0.30 13.26 12.44
C TYR A 192 -0.84 14.60 12.99
N LEU A 193 -0.54 14.95 14.25
CA LEU A 193 -1.10 16.12 14.92
C LEU A 193 -0.74 17.45 14.25
N PHE A 194 0.42 17.53 13.59
CA PHE A 194 0.89 18.76 12.92
C PHE A 194 0.11 19.11 11.64
N PHE A 195 -0.62 18.15 11.06
CA PHE A 195 -1.45 18.45 9.89
C PHE A 195 -2.59 19.41 10.22
N PRO A 196 -2.99 20.29 9.27
CA PRO A 196 -4.18 21.12 9.41
C PRO A 196 -5.44 20.26 9.53
N ASP A 197 -6.48 20.84 10.13
CA ASP A 197 -7.74 20.12 10.37
C ASP A 197 -8.45 19.74 9.05
N SER A 198 -8.27 20.52 7.99
CA SER A 198 -8.69 20.17 6.62
C SER A 198 -8.09 18.85 6.15
N SER A 199 -6.77 18.68 6.31
CA SER A 199 -6.10 17.42 5.99
C SER A 199 -6.58 16.27 6.85
N LYS A 200 -6.80 16.47 8.15
CA LYS A 200 -7.33 15.43 9.05
C LYS A 200 -8.73 14.97 8.66
N LEU A 201 -9.61 15.90 8.23
CA LEU A 201 -10.93 15.55 7.70
C LEU A 201 -10.83 14.70 6.43
N VAL A 202 -9.96 15.08 5.50
CA VAL A 202 -9.72 14.28 4.27
C VAL A 202 -9.16 12.91 4.64
N MET A 203 -8.17 12.82 5.55
CA MET A 203 -7.63 11.56 6.05
C MET A 203 -8.74 10.66 6.63
N THR A 204 -9.65 11.21 7.43
CA THR A 204 -10.81 10.47 7.97
C THR A 204 -11.69 9.92 6.86
N GLY A 205 -11.99 10.72 5.83
CA GLY A 205 -12.73 10.28 4.66
C GLY A 205 -12.01 9.15 3.90
N LEU A 206 -10.69 9.27 3.70
CA LEU A 206 -9.88 8.23 3.06
C LEU A 206 -9.86 6.92 3.84
N MET A 207 -9.77 7.00 5.18
CA MET A 207 -9.83 5.80 6.03
C MET A 207 -11.18 5.08 5.89
N TRP A 208 -12.28 5.81 5.78
CA TRP A 208 -13.60 5.24 5.50
C TRP A 208 -13.65 4.56 4.13
N LEU A 209 -13.20 5.28 3.09
CA LEU A 209 -13.16 4.76 1.72
C LEU A 209 -12.32 3.49 1.60
N GLY A 210 -11.15 3.47 2.23
CA GLY A 210 -10.24 2.33 2.19
C GLY A 210 -10.76 1.11 2.96
N ARG A 211 -11.54 1.35 4.03
CA ARG A 211 -12.07 0.27 4.88
C ARG A 211 -13.34 -0.38 4.35
N LEU A 212 -14.26 0.45 3.83
CA LEU A 212 -15.58 -0.01 3.37
C LEU A 212 -15.57 -0.47 1.89
N GLU A 213 -14.41 -0.56 1.29
CA GLU A 213 -14.21 -0.72 -0.16
C GLU A 213 -14.78 0.48 -0.94
N ILE A 214 -13.93 1.12 -1.73
CA ILE A 214 -14.19 2.42 -2.40
C ILE A 214 -15.48 2.41 -3.25
N VAL A 215 -15.71 1.31 -3.99
CA VAL A 215 -16.79 1.25 -4.97
C VAL A 215 -18.19 1.28 -4.32
N PRO A 216 -18.51 0.48 -3.28
CA PRO A 216 -19.81 0.58 -2.61
C PRO A 216 -20.08 1.95 -2.00
N VAL A 217 -19.07 2.58 -1.39
CA VAL A 217 -19.24 3.90 -0.78
C VAL A 217 -19.53 4.96 -1.82
N LEU A 218 -18.77 4.99 -2.93
CA LEU A 218 -19.01 5.95 -3.99
C LEU A 218 -20.34 5.72 -4.73
N ALA A 219 -20.77 4.45 -4.85
CA ALA A 219 -22.06 4.13 -5.45
C ALA A 219 -23.23 4.76 -4.68
N LEU A 220 -23.15 4.81 -3.33
CA LEU A 220 -24.18 5.48 -2.51
C LEU A 220 -24.31 6.97 -2.81
N PHE A 221 -23.21 7.66 -3.10
CA PHE A 221 -23.23 9.08 -3.47
C PHE A 221 -23.77 9.29 -4.89
N VAL A 222 -23.44 8.42 -5.83
CA VAL A 222 -23.90 8.51 -7.23
C VAL A 222 -25.40 8.22 -7.33
N THR A 223 -25.92 7.20 -6.65
CA THR A 223 -27.35 6.88 -6.62
C THR A 223 -28.16 7.96 -5.91
N GLY A 224 -27.68 8.51 -4.79
CA GLY A 224 -28.35 9.60 -4.09
C GLY A 224 -28.38 10.93 -4.85
N LEU A 225 -27.54 11.14 -5.88
CA LEU A 225 -27.58 12.28 -6.78
C LEU A 225 -28.54 12.09 -7.97
N ARG A 226 -28.85 10.84 -8.32
CA ARG A 226 -29.73 10.53 -9.47
C ARG A 226 -31.21 10.59 -9.12
N ASP A 227 -31.57 10.46 -7.85
CA ASP A 227 -32.96 10.52 -7.36
C ASP A 227 -33.39 11.93 -6.94
N ARG A 228 -32.64 12.97 -7.32
CA ARG A 228 -32.96 14.40 -7.20
C ARG A 228 -33.01 15.04 -8.58
#